data_8cf89ed31f5e878aeeece87d005fb6c5
#
_entry.id   8cf89ed31f5e878aeeece87d005fb6c5
#
_cell.length_a   1.000
_cell.length_b   1.000
_cell.length_c   1.000
_cell.angle_alpha   90.00
_cell.angle_beta   90.00
_cell.angle_gamma   90.00
#
_symmetry.space_group_name_H-M   'P 1'
#
loop_
_entity.id
_entity.type
_entity.pdbx_description
1 polymer ?
#
loop_
_entity_poly.entity_id
_entity_poly.type
_entity_poly.pdbx_seq_one_letter_code
_entity_poly.pdbx_strand_id
1 'polypeptide(L)'
;MSGRGVPMEALKWGALGLMVWDHVAAVVYPHDLAYRLPGRFVFPVLAGLMALHLARGYPPHRYIRKLWPFALAAQPVYAWVFGLPLVWPLNVLFTLLAGVLMVRGRVWEGVGLSLLTEYPFGGPVVYFLSRGQPFWGALALLACYAVFGWPLWALPMVAGVAGLSWYLVARSVPGFRLPWWAGYLFYPGHLAILGVWSRGG
;
A
#
# COMPACT_ATOMS: atom_id res chain seq x y z
N MET A 1 17.18 3.39 27.95
CA MET A 1 17.76 3.15 26.61
C MET A 1 16.89 3.87 25.62
N SER A 2 17.27 5.08 25.18
CA SER A 2 16.51 5.87 24.20
C SER A 2 16.59 5.15 22.85
N GLY A 3 15.46 4.70 22.36
CA GLY A 3 15.35 3.83 21.21
C GLY A 3 15.87 4.48 19.92
N ARG A 4 16.95 3.93 19.41
CA ARG A 4 17.42 4.16 18.04
C ARG A 4 16.47 3.48 17.06
N GLY A 5 15.26 4.04 16.88
CA GLY A 5 14.28 3.55 15.92
C GLY A 5 13.94 4.62 14.88
N VAL A 6 13.52 4.19 13.70
CA VAL A 6 13.08 5.12 12.65
C VAL A 6 11.69 5.65 13.02
N PRO A 7 11.44 6.97 13.00
CA PRO A 7 10.11 7.50 13.25
C PRO A 7 9.07 6.93 12.27
N MET A 8 7.92 6.47 12.77
CA MET A 8 6.84 5.88 11.93
C MET A 8 6.39 6.85 10.83
N GLU A 9 6.31 8.14 11.15
CA GLU A 9 5.96 9.16 10.15
C GLU A 9 7.03 9.28 9.06
N ALA A 10 8.32 9.17 9.40
CA ALA A 10 9.39 9.19 8.39
C ALA A 10 9.28 7.99 7.43
N LEU A 11 8.99 6.79 7.95
CA LEU A 11 8.74 5.61 7.11
C LEU A 11 7.53 5.81 6.19
N LYS A 12 6.44 6.35 6.74
CA LYS A 12 5.22 6.64 5.97
C LYS A 12 5.50 7.64 4.84
N TRP A 13 6.13 8.76 5.13
CA TRP A 13 6.40 9.80 4.14
C TRP A 13 7.47 9.36 3.13
N GLY A 14 8.46 8.58 3.55
CA GLY A 14 9.40 7.94 2.63
C GLY A 14 8.69 7.01 1.65
N ALA A 15 7.77 6.17 2.13
CA ALA A 15 6.95 5.32 1.27
C ALA A 15 6.06 6.13 0.31
N LEU A 16 5.45 7.24 0.78
CA LEU A 16 4.67 8.12 -0.09
C LEU A 16 5.53 8.80 -1.16
N GLY A 17 6.77 9.19 -0.86
CA GLY A 17 7.72 9.69 -1.86
C GLY A 17 8.07 8.65 -2.91
N LEU A 18 8.35 7.40 -2.48
CA LEU A 18 8.58 6.28 -3.40
C LEU A 18 7.34 5.92 -4.23
N MET A 19 6.14 6.20 -3.72
CA MET A 19 4.89 6.02 -4.46
C MET A 19 4.79 7.02 -5.61
N VAL A 20 5.16 8.28 -5.40
CA VAL A 20 5.25 9.27 -6.50
C VAL A 20 6.24 8.79 -7.55
N TRP A 21 7.41 8.33 -7.13
CA TRP A 21 8.40 7.77 -8.04
C TRP A 21 7.84 6.60 -8.86
N ASP A 22 7.17 5.62 -8.22
CA ASP A 22 6.58 4.46 -8.92
C ASP A 22 5.53 4.88 -9.95
N HIS A 23 4.69 5.87 -9.62
CA HIS A 23 3.66 6.35 -10.53
C HIS A 23 4.25 7.16 -11.70
N VAL A 24 5.26 8.00 -11.45
CA VAL A 24 6.01 8.68 -12.51
C VAL A 24 6.68 7.65 -13.42
N ALA A 25 7.35 6.67 -12.84
CA ALA A 25 8.00 5.58 -13.60
C ALA A 25 6.98 4.78 -14.42
N ALA A 26 5.78 4.53 -13.89
CA ALA A 26 4.72 3.82 -14.61
C ALA A 26 4.21 4.58 -15.82
N VAL A 27 4.23 5.92 -15.79
CA VAL A 27 3.80 6.79 -16.89
C VAL A 27 4.92 7.01 -17.91
N VAL A 28 6.14 7.29 -17.44
CA VAL A 28 7.29 7.67 -18.28
C VAL A 28 8.02 6.46 -18.85
N TYR A 29 8.12 5.38 -18.07
CA TYR A 29 8.85 4.16 -18.42
C TYR A 29 7.96 2.91 -18.25
N PRO A 30 6.82 2.79 -18.96
CA PRO A 30 5.81 1.76 -18.70
C PRO A 30 6.33 0.32 -18.89
N HIS A 31 7.39 0.13 -19.69
CA HIS A 31 7.95 -1.18 -20.01
C HIS A 31 9.23 -1.53 -19.24
N ASP A 32 9.77 -0.60 -18.42
CA ASP A 32 10.98 -0.82 -17.67
C ASP A 32 10.71 -1.02 -16.19
N LEU A 33 10.71 -2.30 -15.77
CA LEU A 33 10.47 -2.69 -14.39
C LEU A 33 11.55 -2.20 -13.40
N ALA A 34 12.77 -1.91 -13.88
CA ALA A 34 13.85 -1.48 -13.00
C ALA A 34 13.53 -0.13 -12.34
N TYR A 35 12.93 0.80 -13.08
CA TYR A 35 12.50 2.08 -12.55
C TYR A 35 11.35 1.96 -11.52
N ARG A 36 10.62 0.86 -11.55
CA ARG A 36 9.51 0.60 -10.61
C ARG A 36 9.92 -0.16 -9.36
N LEU A 37 11.15 -0.69 -9.29
CA LEU A 37 11.64 -1.44 -8.12
C LEU A 37 11.58 -0.63 -6.81
N PRO A 38 12.00 0.66 -6.74
CA PRO A 38 11.89 1.43 -5.51
C PRO A 38 10.45 1.55 -5.00
N GLY A 39 9.47 1.61 -5.90
CA GLY A 39 8.04 1.63 -5.54
C GLY A 39 7.55 0.37 -4.85
N ARG A 40 8.27 -0.75 -4.97
CA ARG A 40 7.91 -2.02 -4.29
C ARG A 40 8.02 -1.96 -2.77
N PHE A 41 8.70 -0.94 -2.22
CA PHE A 41 8.69 -0.66 -0.77
C PHE A 41 7.37 -0.07 -0.27
N VAL A 42 6.60 0.61 -1.12
CA VAL A 42 5.43 1.38 -0.74
C VAL A 42 4.39 0.53 -0.03
N PHE A 43 3.88 -0.48 -0.74
CA PHE A 43 2.80 -1.31 -0.20
C PHE A 43 3.23 -2.11 1.05
N PRO A 44 4.39 -2.80 1.09
CA PRO A 44 4.86 -3.49 2.30
C PRO A 44 5.01 -2.56 3.52
N VAL A 45 5.52 -1.33 3.34
CA VAL A 45 5.63 -0.36 4.44
C VAL A 45 4.26 0.08 4.93
N LEU A 46 3.36 0.49 4.03
CA LEU A 46 2.02 0.96 4.42
C LEU A 46 1.18 -0.15 5.06
N ALA A 47 1.21 -1.35 4.47
CA ALA A 47 0.54 -2.53 5.02
C ALA A 47 1.11 -2.92 6.40
N GLY A 48 2.44 -2.89 6.55
CA GLY A 48 3.12 -3.17 7.81
C GLY A 48 2.79 -2.14 8.90
N LEU A 49 2.82 -0.83 8.59
CA LEU A 49 2.44 0.22 9.55
C LEU A 49 0.98 0.08 9.98
N MET A 50 0.08 -0.20 9.04
CA MET A 50 -1.34 -0.42 9.35
C MET A 50 -1.52 -1.67 10.21
N ALA A 51 -0.89 -2.78 9.86
CA ALA A 51 -0.93 -4.02 10.62
C ALA A 51 -0.39 -3.85 12.04
N LEU A 52 0.71 -3.10 12.21
CA LEU A 52 1.28 -2.77 13.51
C LEU A 52 0.31 -1.95 14.38
N HIS A 53 -0.38 -0.96 13.80
CA HIS A 53 -1.40 -0.20 14.53
C HIS A 53 -2.59 -1.07 14.95
N LEU A 54 -3.05 -1.95 14.04
CA LEU A 54 -4.15 -2.88 14.34
C LEU A 54 -3.75 -3.88 15.42
N ALA A 55 -2.54 -4.44 15.36
CA ALA A 55 -1.99 -5.35 16.37
C ALA A 55 -1.85 -4.67 17.75
N ARG A 56 -1.60 -3.35 17.79
CA ARG A 56 -1.56 -2.52 19.00
C ARG A 56 -2.93 -2.09 19.52
N GLY A 57 -4.02 -2.63 18.97
CA GLY A 57 -5.39 -2.37 19.43
C GLY A 57 -6.06 -1.14 18.82
N TYR A 58 -5.50 -0.54 17.74
CA TYR A 58 -6.23 0.53 17.05
C TYR A 58 -7.53 -0.02 16.43
N PRO A 59 -8.70 0.60 16.72
CA PRO A 59 -9.99 0.03 16.32
C PRO A 59 -10.17 -0.04 14.80
N PRO A 60 -10.44 -1.23 14.21
CA PRO A 60 -10.60 -1.38 12.76
C PRO A 60 -11.68 -0.47 12.15
N HIS A 61 -12.80 -0.27 12.85
CA HIS A 61 -13.90 0.58 12.37
C HIS A 61 -13.47 2.04 12.14
N ARG A 62 -12.48 2.55 12.91
CA ARG A 62 -11.93 3.90 12.69
C ARG A 62 -11.10 3.98 11.41
N TYR A 63 -10.39 2.90 11.05
CA TYR A 63 -9.70 2.82 9.76
C TYR A 63 -10.71 2.78 8.62
N ILE A 64 -11.73 1.92 8.70
CA ILE A 64 -12.76 1.82 7.67
C ILE A 64 -13.38 3.20 7.40
N ARG A 65 -13.81 3.90 8.46
CA ARG A 65 -14.44 5.22 8.34
C ARG A 65 -13.53 6.28 7.73
N LYS A 66 -12.19 6.18 7.94
CA LYS A 66 -11.22 7.10 7.37
C LYS A 66 -10.84 6.74 5.94
N LEU A 67 -10.60 5.45 5.65
CA LEU A 67 -10.14 4.99 4.34
C LEU A 67 -11.22 5.10 3.26
N TRP A 68 -12.47 4.75 3.61
CA TRP A 68 -13.55 4.63 2.65
C TRP A 68 -13.78 5.88 1.79
N PRO A 69 -13.92 7.11 2.36
CA PRO A 69 -14.18 8.30 1.55
C PRO A 69 -12.99 8.64 0.63
N PHE A 70 -11.75 8.46 1.11
CA PHE A 70 -10.57 8.73 0.29
C PHE A 70 -10.34 7.68 -0.79
N ALA A 71 -10.68 6.41 -0.54
CA ALA A 71 -10.62 5.35 -1.53
C ALA A 71 -11.59 5.63 -2.69
N LEU A 72 -12.83 6.04 -2.37
CA LEU A 72 -13.82 6.46 -3.36
C LEU A 72 -13.40 7.70 -4.13
N ALA A 73 -12.93 8.74 -3.44
CA ALA A 73 -12.49 9.98 -4.07
C ALA A 73 -11.24 9.79 -4.96
N ALA A 74 -10.34 8.88 -4.59
CA ALA A 74 -9.14 8.60 -5.35
C ALA A 74 -9.42 7.74 -6.60
N GLN A 75 -10.48 6.94 -6.62
CA GLN A 75 -10.73 5.99 -7.71
C GLN A 75 -10.90 6.64 -9.08
N PRO A 76 -11.67 7.70 -9.26
CA PRO A 76 -11.78 8.38 -10.56
C PRO A 76 -10.45 8.93 -11.04
N VAL A 77 -9.65 9.52 -10.14
CA VAL A 77 -8.34 10.07 -10.48
C VAL A 77 -7.38 8.96 -10.88
N TYR A 78 -7.35 7.86 -10.13
CA TYR A 78 -6.55 6.67 -10.44
C TYR A 78 -6.91 6.08 -11.81
N ALA A 79 -8.19 5.86 -12.06
CA ALA A 79 -8.67 5.34 -13.33
C ALA A 79 -8.31 6.27 -14.52
N TRP A 80 -8.47 7.58 -14.32
CA TRP A 80 -8.13 8.58 -15.32
C TRP A 80 -6.63 8.61 -15.64
N VAL A 81 -5.75 8.63 -14.63
CA VAL A 81 -4.28 8.70 -14.82
C VAL A 81 -3.76 7.50 -15.61
N PHE A 82 -4.20 6.30 -15.24
CA PHE A 82 -3.71 5.06 -15.83
C PHE A 82 -4.54 4.55 -17.02
N GLY A 83 -5.58 5.29 -17.45
CA GLY A 83 -6.43 4.88 -18.56
C GLY A 83 -7.24 3.61 -18.29
N LEU A 84 -7.59 3.37 -17.03
CA LEU A 84 -8.28 2.17 -16.57
C LEU A 84 -9.79 2.36 -16.47
N PRO A 85 -10.58 1.28 -16.50
CA PRO A 85 -12.00 1.35 -16.16
C PRO A 85 -12.21 1.87 -14.73
N LEU A 86 -13.31 2.61 -14.51
CA LEU A 86 -13.60 3.21 -13.21
C LEU A 86 -13.78 2.17 -12.09
N VAL A 87 -14.26 0.99 -12.43
CA VAL A 87 -14.67 -0.03 -11.45
C VAL A 87 -13.63 -1.14 -11.24
N TRP A 88 -12.59 -1.22 -12.07
CA TRP A 88 -11.57 -2.26 -11.96
C TRP A 88 -10.29 -1.94 -12.75
N PRO A 89 -9.08 -2.17 -12.16
CA PRO A 89 -8.87 -2.52 -10.75
C PRO A 89 -9.12 -1.34 -9.81
N LEU A 90 -9.51 -1.63 -8.56
CA LEU A 90 -9.65 -0.63 -7.53
C LEU A 90 -8.28 -0.23 -6.96
N ASN A 91 -8.13 1.03 -6.58
CA ASN A 91 -6.86 1.59 -6.10
C ASN A 91 -6.39 0.98 -4.75
N VAL A 92 -5.13 1.24 -4.38
CA VAL A 92 -4.46 0.68 -3.18
C VAL A 92 -5.18 0.98 -1.85
N LEU A 93 -5.95 2.06 -1.74
CA LEU A 93 -6.70 2.34 -0.50
C LEU A 93 -7.81 1.31 -0.28
N PHE A 94 -8.42 0.79 -1.34
CA PHE A 94 -9.35 -0.35 -1.25
C PHE A 94 -8.63 -1.64 -0.86
N THR A 95 -7.39 -1.84 -1.29
CA THR A 95 -6.56 -2.97 -0.84
C THR A 95 -6.33 -2.94 0.68
N LEU A 96 -5.96 -1.77 1.20
CA LEU A 96 -5.78 -1.57 2.63
C LEU A 96 -7.10 -1.73 3.39
N LEU A 97 -8.21 -1.22 2.85
CA LEU A 97 -9.56 -1.39 3.41
C LEU A 97 -9.95 -2.88 3.48
N ALA A 98 -9.65 -3.66 2.45
CA ALA A 98 -9.88 -5.10 2.43
C ALA A 98 -9.20 -5.81 3.61
N GLY A 99 -7.93 -5.48 3.87
CA GLY A 99 -7.19 -6.02 5.02
C GLY A 99 -7.83 -5.64 6.36
N VAL A 100 -8.28 -4.40 6.51
CA VAL A 100 -8.97 -3.95 7.74
C VAL A 100 -10.31 -4.68 7.94
N LEU A 101 -11.06 -4.96 6.86
CA LEU A 101 -12.29 -5.77 6.93
C LEU A 101 -11.99 -7.18 7.44
N MET A 102 -10.94 -7.81 6.93
CA MET A 102 -10.52 -9.14 7.39
C MET A 102 -10.14 -9.14 8.87
N VAL A 103 -9.40 -8.13 9.34
CA VAL A 103 -9.04 -7.99 10.78
C VAL A 103 -10.27 -7.78 11.65
N ARG A 104 -11.31 -7.10 11.15
CA ARG A 104 -12.58 -6.91 11.82
C ARG A 104 -13.43 -8.20 11.92
N GLY A 105 -13.02 -9.29 11.28
CA GLY A 105 -13.77 -10.54 11.22
C GLY A 105 -14.61 -10.74 9.97
N ARG A 106 -14.67 -9.75 9.08
CA ARG A 106 -15.36 -9.83 7.78
C ARG A 106 -14.40 -10.39 6.71
N VAL A 107 -13.92 -11.62 6.94
CA VAL A 107 -12.82 -12.22 6.16
C VAL A 107 -13.20 -12.38 4.68
N TRP A 108 -14.35 -12.95 4.38
CA TRP A 108 -14.77 -13.21 3.00
C TRP A 108 -15.04 -11.96 2.20
N GLU A 109 -15.59 -10.94 2.82
CA GLU A 109 -15.79 -9.62 2.18
C GLU A 109 -14.45 -8.93 1.92
N GLY A 110 -13.51 -9.04 2.87
CA GLY A 110 -12.16 -8.54 2.67
C GLY A 110 -11.42 -9.29 1.56
N VAL A 111 -11.54 -10.62 1.46
CA VAL A 111 -10.97 -11.40 0.36
C VAL A 111 -11.60 -10.97 -0.97
N GLY A 112 -12.93 -10.92 -1.06
CA GLY A 112 -13.64 -10.51 -2.27
C GLY A 112 -13.24 -9.10 -2.72
N LEU A 113 -13.20 -8.13 -1.80
CA LEU A 113 -12.74 -6.79 -2.12
C LEU A 113 -11.27 -6.77 -2.57
N SER A 114 -10.39 -7.54 -1.91
CA SER A 114 -8.97 -7.60 -2.26
C SER A 114 -8.74 -8.08 -3.69
N LEU A 115 -9.49 -9.06 -4.16
CA LEU A 115 -9.39 -9.58 -5.53
C LEU A 115 -9.77 -8.56 -6.61
N LEU A 116 -10.53 -7.52 -6.24
CA LEU A 116 -10.93 -6.44 -7.16
C LEU A 116 -9.94 -5.28 -7.20
N THR A 117 -8.87 -5.33 -6.39
CA THR A 117 -7.90 -4.23 -6.27
C THR A 117 -6.64 -4.45 -7.10
N GLU A 118 -5.84 -3.40 -7.24
CA GLU A 118 -4.52 -3.48 -7.88
C GLU A 118 -3.53 -4.43 -7.16
N TYR A 119 -3.80 -4.80 -5.91
CA TYR A 119 -3.06 -5.83 -5.16
C TYR A 119 -4.02 -6.95 -4.70
N PRO A 120 -4.33 -7.95 -5.54
CA PRO A 120 -5.41 -8.93 -5.29
C PRO A 120 -5.29 -9.70 -3.97
N PHE A 121 -4.07 -9.93 -3.49
CA PHE A 121 -3.80 -10.58 -2.20
C PHE A 121 -3.29 -9.61 -1.12
N GLY A 122 -3.38 -8.30 -1.36
CA GLY A 122 -2.88 -7.29 -0.44
C GLY A 122 -3.67 -7.20 0.86
N GLY A 123 -4.98 -7.46 0.84
CA GLY A 123 -5.79 -7.60 2.05
C GLY A 123 -5.27 -8.69 2.99
N PRO A 124 -5.06 -9.92 2.52
CA PRO A 124 -4.36 -10.97 3.26
C PRO A 124 -3.01 -10.57 3.84
N VAL A 125 -2.19 -9.77 3.14
CA VAL A 125 -0.92 -9.25 3.69
C VAL A 125 -1.16 -8.49 5.00
N VAL A 126 -2.07 -7.52 5.00
CA VAL A 126 -2.40 -6.73 6.21
C VAL A 126 -2.95 -7.64 7.32
N TYR A 127 -3.83 -8.57 6.97
CA TYR A 127 -4.43 -9.51 7.92
C TYR A 127 -3.38 -10.37 8.61
N PHE A 128 -2.52 -11.06 7.87
CA PHE A 128 -1.51 -11.95 8.43
C PHE A 128 -0.46 -11.20 9.24
N LEU A 129 -0.02 -10.03 8.77
CA LEU A 129 0.92 -9.19 9.52
C LEU A 129 0.32 -8.72 10.85
N SER A 130 -0.96 -8.35 10.88
CA SER A 130 -1.64 -7.92 12.12
C SER A 130 -1.78 -9.05 13.15
N ARG A 131 -1.71 -10.31 12.70
CA ARG A 131 -1.72 -11.52 13.53
C ARG A 131 -0.32 -12.01 13.93
N GLY A 132 0.74 -11.26 13.59
CA GLY A 132 2.12 -11.67 13.84
C GLY A 132 2.58 -12.85 12.98
N GLN A 133 2.01 -13.00 11.80
CA GLN A 133 2.29 -14.10 10.86
C GLN A 133 3.00 -13.60 9.59
N PRO A 134 4.26 -13.10 9.68
CA PRO A 134 4.95 -12.46 8.57
C PRO A 134 5.23 -13.41 7.40
N PHE A 135 5.41 -14.71 7.65
CA PHE A 135 5.59 -15.70 6.60
C PHE A 135 4.39 -15.77 5.65
N TRP A 136 3.18 -15.88 6.19
CA TRP A 136 1.95 -15.88 5.38
C TRP A 136 1.69 -14.55 4.70
N GLY A 137 2.06 -13.43 5.36
CA GLY A 137 2.04 -12.11 4.74
C GLY A 137 2.99 -12.02 3.54
N ALA A 138 4.20 -12.57 3.64
CA ALA A 138 5.15 -12.62 2.53
C ALA A 138 4.65 -13.47 1.37
N LEU A 139 4.07 -14.64 1.66
CA LEU A 139 3.51 -15.52 0.64
C LEU A 139 2.34 -14.84 -0.10
N ALA A 140 1.45 -14.17 0.61
CA ALA A 140 0.37 -13.38 0.01
C ALA A 140 0.91 -12.24 -0.87
N LEU A 141 1.97 -11.56 -0.44
CA LEU A 141 2.61 -10.50 -1.23
C LEU A 141 3.25 -11.05 -2.51
N LEU A 142 3.97 -12.17 -2.42
CA LEU A 142 4.55 -12.83 -3.59
C LEU A 142 3.47 -13.27 -4.58
N ALA A 143 2.34 -13.80 -4.08
CA ALA A 143 1.19 -14.13 -4.90
C ALA A 143 0.62 -12.90 -5.64
N CYS A 144 0.55 -11.72 -4.98
CA CYS A 144 0.18 -10.47 -5.65
C CYS A 144 1.07 -10.21 -6.87
N TYR A 145 2.38 -10.25 -6.69
CA TYR A 145 3.31 -9.91 -7.76
C TYR A 145 3.34 -10.96 -8.87
N ALA A 146 3.19 -12.25 -8.53
CA ALA A 146 3.08 -13.32 -9.51
C ALA A 146 1.85 -13.14 -10.41
N VAL A 147 0.70 -12.78 -9.84
CA VAL A 147 -0.54 -12.52 -10.60
C VAL A 147 -0.40 -11.29 -11.51
N PHE A 148 0.36 -10.27 -11.10
CA PHE A 148 0.63 -9.09 -11.93
C PHE A 148 1.70 -9.29 -13.01
N GLY A 149 2.10 -10.54 -13.26
CA GLY A 149 3.05 -10.85 -14.33
C GLY A 149 4.48 -10.40 -14.04
N TRP A 150 4.84 -10.17 -12.75
CA TRP A 150 6.23 -9.94 -12.41
C TRP A 150 7.03 -11.22 -12.68
N PRO A 151 8.19 -11.08 -13.33
CA PRO A 151 9.00 -12.25 -13.66
C PRO A 151 9.45 -12.97 -12.38
N LEU A 152 9.45 -14.30 -12.41
CA LEU A 152 9.76 -15.13 -11.24
C LEU A 152 11.13 -14.81 -10.63
N TRP A 153 12.11 -14.38 -11.44
CA TRP A 153 13.43 -13.96 -10.94
C TRP A 153 13.39 -12.69 -10.08
N ALA A 154 12.34 -11.84 -10.21
CA ALA A 154 12.19 -10.64 -9.40
C ALA A 154 11.53 -10.91 -8.04
N LEU A 155 10.85 -12.05 -7.85
CA LEU A 155 10.17 -12.38 -6.61
C LEU A 155 11.10 -12.43 -5.38
N PRO A 156 12.34 -12.97 -5.45
CA PRO A 156 13.28 -12.90 -4.32
C PRO A 156 13.63 -11.44 -3.93
N MET A 157 13.74 -10.54 -4.90
CA MET A 157 14.00 -9.12 -4.63
C MET A 157 12.80 -8.48 -3.91
N VAL A 158 11.59 -8.78 -4.36
CA VAL A 158 10.34 -8.33 -3.70
C VAL A 158 10.24 -8.87 -2.28
N ALA A 159 10.60 -10.15 -2.06
CA ALA A 159 10.64 -10.74 -0.73
C ALA A 159 11.68 -10.04 0.18
N GLY A 160 12.86 -9.74 -0.35
CA GLY A 160 13.89 -8.98 0.37
C GLY A 160 13.41 -7.56 0.74
N VAL A 161 12.79 -6.86 -0.21
CA VAL A 161 12.17 -5.55 0.01
C VAL A 161 11.09 -5.61 1.10
N ALA A 162 10.21 -6.61 1.06
CA ALA A 162 9.18 -6.80 2.07
C ALA A 162 9.79 -7.09 3.45
N GLY A 163 10.76 -7.98 3.53
CA GLY A 163 11.46 -8.31 4.76
C GLY A 163 12.13 -7.09 5.39
N LEU A 164 12.86 -6.28 4.59
CA LEU A 164 13.46 -5.03 5.05
C LEU A 164 12.40 -4.02 5.50
N SER A 165 11.32 -3.88 4.74
CA SER A 165 10.22 -2.97 5.09
C SER A 165 9.62 -3.33 6.45
N TRP A 166 9.32 -4.61 6.68
CA TRP A 166 8.73 -5.07 7.94
C TRP A 166 9.70 -5.01 9.11
N TYR A 167 10.99 -5.26 8.85
CA TYR A 167 12.03 -5.05 9.86
C TYR A 167 12.09 -3.58 10.31
N LEU A 168 12.06 -2.64 9.37
CA LEU A 168 12.05 -1.20 9.68
C LEU A 168 10.75 -0.81 10.43
N VAL A 169 9.60 -1.34 9.99
CA VAL A 169 8.31 -1.11 10.66
C VAL A 169 8.32 -1.67 12.10
N ALA A 170 8.83 -2.88 12.30
CA ALA A 170 8.89 -3.50 13.63
C ALA A 170 9.77 -2.70 14.62
N ARG A 171 10.82 -2.04 14.11
CA ARG A 171 11.71 -1.17 14.88
C ARG A 171 11.29 0.30 14.89
N SER A 172 10.15 0.63 14.30
CA SER A 172 9.69 2.01 14.26
C SER A 172 9.22 2.49 15.62
N VAL A 173 9.50 3.76 15.91
CA VAL A 173 9.13 4.43 17.15
C VAL A 173 8.14 5.57 16.86
N PRO A 174 7.28 5.94 17.82
CA PRO A 174 6.48 7.14 17.71
C PRO A 174 7.39 8.35 17.49
N GLY A 175 6.99 9.24 16.58
CA GLY A 175 7.70 10.47 16.26
C GLY A 175 6.72 11.64 16.14
N PHE A 176 7.14 12.68 15.41
CA PHE A 176 6.24 13.78 15.08
C PHE A 176 5.00 13.25 14.35
N ARG A 177 3.88 13.96 14.48
CA ARG A 177 2.61 13.57 13.85
C ARG A 177 2.14 14.69 12.94
N LEU A 178 1.94 14.37 11.68
CA LEU A 178 1.17 15.22 10.76
C LEU A 178 -0.34 14.94 10.91
N PRO A 179 -1.19 15.87 10.47
CA PRO A 179 -2.63 15.63 10.44
C PRO A 179 -2.95 14.30 9.76
N TRP A 180 -3.83 13.52 10.36
CA TRP A 180 -4.15 12.17 9.89
C TRP A 180 -4.64 12.13 8.43
N TRP A 181 -5.32 13.17 7.97
CA TRP A 181 -5.87 13.29 6.62
C TRP A 181 -4.80 13.56 5.56
N ALA A 182 -3.64 14.14 5.94
CA ALA A 182 -2.62 14.56 4.99
C ALA A 182 -2.12 13.41 4.10
N GLY A 183 -1.85 12.22 4.69
CA GLY A 183 -1.43 11.04 3.92
C GLY A 183 -2.53 10.51 2.99
N TYR A 184 -3.79 10.64 3.37
CA TYR A 184 -4.91 10.20 2.53
C TYR A 184 -5.18 11.15 1.37
N LEU A 185 -5.09 12.47 1.59
CA LEU A 185 -5.21 13.47 0.52
C LEU A 185 -4.02 13.47 -0.42
N PHE A 186 -2.84 13.12 0.08
CA PHE A 186 -1.64 13.01 -0.73
C PHE A 186 -1.82 12.02 -1.90
N TYR A 187 -2.51 10.90 -1.66
CA TYR A 187 -2.70 9.88 -2.68
C TYR A 187 -3.49 10.36 -3.91
N PRO A 188 -4.72 10.87 -3.81
CA PRO A 188 -5.40 11.43 -4.99
C PRO A 188 -4.73 12.71 -5.50
N GLY A 189 -4.14 13.52 -4.63
CA GLY A 189 -3.53 14.80 -5.00
C GLY A 189 -2.34 14.64 -5.93
N HIS A 190 -1.37 13.77 -5.60
CA HIS A 190 -0.22 13.57 -6.48
C HIS A 190 -0.60 12.88 -7.79
N LEU A 191 -1.60 11.98 -7.78
CA LEU A 191 -2.13 11.39 -9.00
C LEU A 191 -2.78 12.45 -9.91
N ALA A 192 -3.54 13.38 -9.35
CA ALA A 192 -4.16 14.44 -10.12
C ALA A 192 -3.09 15.32 -10.80
N ILE A 193 -2.03 15.68 -10.07
CA ILE A 193 -0.90 16.44 -10.63
C ILE A 193 -0.22 15.66 -11.75
N LEU A 194 0.05 14.36 -11.54
CA LEU A 194 0.64 13.48 -12.54
C LEU A 194 -0.23 13.37 -13.79
N GLY A 195 -1.55 13.23 -13.62
CA GLY A 195 -2.49 13.13 -14.72
C GLY A 195 -2.56 14.39 -15.58
N VAL A 196 -2.54 15.57 -14.96
CA VAL A 196 -2.47 16.85 -15.67
C VAL A 196 -1.14 16.96 -16.42
N TRP A 197 -0.03 16.63 -15.78
CA TRP A 197 1.30 16.70 -16.38
C TRP A 197 1.45 15.74 -17.57
N SER A 198 1.00 14.49 -17.45
CA SER A 198 1.17 13.48 -18.49
C SER A 198 0.27 13.65 -19.72
N ARG A 199 -0.80 14.46 -19.61
CA ARG A 199 -1.76 14.71 -20.71
C ARG A 199 -1.74 16.13 -21.24
N GLY A 200 -1.06 17.05 -20.57
CA GLY A 200 -0.95 18.47 -20.96
C GLY A 200 0.32 18.80 -21.76
N GLY A 201 1.22 17.86 -21.92
CA GLY A 201 2.38 17.92 -22.82
C GLY A 201 2.20 16.95 -23.98
#